data_c2e39de8698122554d9f170cb28a5e63
#
_entry.id   c2e39de8698122554d9f170cb28a5e63
#
_cell.length_a   1.000
_cell.length_b   1.000
_cell.length_c   1.000
_cell.angle_alpha   90.00
_cell.angle_beta   90.00
_cell.angle_gamma   90.00
#
_symmetry.space_group_name_H-M   'P 1'
#
loop_
_entity.id
_entity.type
_entity.pdbx_description
1 polymer ?
#
loop_
_entity_poly.entity_id
_entity_poly.type
_entity_poly.pdbx_seq_one_letter_code
_entity_poly.pdbx_strand_id
1 'polypeptide(L)'
;DKALERRFQKVMVDEPTTDDAVSILRGLKERYENHHQVRIKDEAIVAAVELSHRYITSRFLPDKAIDLIDEAASRLRLEMNSVPEEIDNLDRRIRQLEIEREAIRRENDEERVAALTKEIEELRSRDAEKRAKWQGQRDLLTKIQRQKDDIERYKVEAQQAERQGDYGRVAELRYGKIVEAQKQIEALQTEFQTAAGNDALIKEEVDAQDVAEVVSRWTGI
;
A
#
# COMPACT_ATOMS: atom_id res chain seq x y z
N ASP A 1 -7.05 -42.85 -12.39
CA ASP A 1 -7.37 -44.19 -11.84
C ASP A 1 -8.86 -44.44 -11.91
N LYS A 2 -9.28 -45.34 -12.84
CA LYS A 2 -10.69 -45.69 -13.08
C LYS A 2 -11.40 -46.31 -11.85
N ALA A 3 -10.66 -46.86 -10.90
CA ALA A 3 -11.20 -47.41 -9.67
C ALA A 3 -11.59 -46.32 -8.67
N LEU A 4 -10.89 -45.18 -8.67
CA LEU A 4 -11.23 -44.02 -7.88
C LEU A 4 -12.42 -43.24 -8.49
N GLU A 5 -12.49 -43.09 -9.80
CA GLU A 5 -13.59 -42.42 -10.48
C GLU A 5 -14.98 -43.02 -10.16
N ARG A 6 -15.05 -44.33 -9.91
CA ARG A 6 -16.31 -45.01 -9.54
C ARG A 6 -16.74 -44.76 -8.10
N ARG A 7 -15.86 -44.26 -7.25
CA ARG A 7 -16.14 -44.02 -5.83
C ARG A 7 -16.43 -42.55 -5.51
N PHE A 8 -16.19 -41.62 -6.46
CA PHE A 8 -16.40 -40.20 -6.30
C PHE A 8 -17.44 -39.73 -7.36
N GLN A 9 -18.37 -38.92 -6.92
CA GLN A 9 -19.28 -38.22 -7.82
C GLN A 9 -18.58 -36.97 -8.34
N LYS A 10 -18.62 -36.71 -9.63
CA LYS A 10 -18.12 -35.45 -10.21
C LYS A 10 -19.07 -34.33 -9.82
N VAL A 11 -18.48 -33.28 -9.25
CA VAL A 11 -19.14 -31.99 -9.01
C VAL A 11 -18.49 -30.98 -9.97
N MET A 12 -19.31 -30.45 -10.86
CA MET A 12 -18.84 -29.37 -11.75
C MET A 12 -18.88 -28.06 -10.99
N VAL A 13 -17.79 -27.30 -11.08
CA VAL A 13 -17.67 -25.95 -10.52
C VAL A 13 -17.40 -25.03 -11.69
N ASP A 14 -18.38 -24.23 -12.05
CA ASP A 14 -18.28 -23.27 -13.14
C ASP A 14 -17.57 -21.98 -12.69
N GLU A 15 -16.98 -21.26 -13.63
CA GLU A 15 -16.42 -19.95 -13.39
C GLU A 15 -17.52 -18.97 -12.94
N PRO A 16 -17.33 -18.19 -11.86
CA PRO A 16 -18.32 -17.21 -11.42
C PRO A 16 -18.49 -16.10 -12.46
N THR A 17 -19.65 -15.47 -12.45
CA THR A 17 -19.88 -14.24 -13.24
C THR A 17 -19.00 -13.10 -12.74
N THR A 18 -18.85 -12.04 -13.54
CA THR A 18 -18.12 -10.83 -13.11
C THR A 18 -18.73 -10.22 -11.84
N ASP A 19 -20.05 -10.19 -11.72
CA ASP A 19 -20.75 -9.65 -10.54
C ASP A 19 -20.52 -10.50 -9.29
N ASP A 20 -20.53 -11.83 -9.45
CA ASP A 20 -20.20 -12.75 -8.37
C ASP A 20 -18.75 -12.61 -7.95
N ALA A 21 -17.82 -12.47 -8.91
CA ALA A 21 -16.41 -12.27 -8.65
C ALA A 21 -16.15 -10.96 -7.88
N VAL A 22 -16.79 -9.85 -8.24
CA VAL A 22 -16.71 -8.58 -7.48
C VAL A 22 -17.20 -8.79 -6.04
N SER A 23 -18.31 -9.52 -5.86
CA SER A 23 -18.86 -9.82 -4.53
C SER A 23 -17.89 -10.66 -3.68
N ILE A 24 -17.24 -11.65 -4.29
CA ILE A 24 -16.22 -12.49 -3.66
C ILE A 24 -15.02 -11.62 -3.23
N LEU A 25 -14.50 -10.76 -4.12
CA LEU A 25 -13.34 -9.91 -3.82
C LEU A 25 -13.67 -8.89 -2.72
N ARG A 26 -14.89 -8.32 -2.71
CA ARG A 26 -15.35 -7.45 -1.61
C ARG A 26 -15.33 -8.17 -0.27
N GLY A 27 -15.71 -9.45 -0.24
CA GLY A 27 -15.63 -10.29 0.96
C GLY A 27 -14.22 -10.59 1.43
N LEU A 28 -13.24 -10.58 0.51
CA LEU A 28 -11.82 -10.81 0.80
C LEU A 28 -11.04 -9.53 1.08
N LYS A 29 -11.58 -8.37 0.73
CA LYS A 29 -10.94 -7.05 0.79
C LYS A 29 -10.22 -6.81 2.13
N GLU A 30 -10.92 -6.94 3.25
CA GLU A 30 -10.36 -6.68 4.59
C GLU A 30 -9.15 -7.56 4.90
N ARG A 31 -9.14 -8.81 4.41
CA ARG A 31 -8.00 -9.72 4.62
C ARG A 31 -6.76 -9.26 3.87
N TYR A 32 -6.92 -8.79 2.61
CA TYR A 32 -5.81 -8.27 1.81
C TYR A 32 -5.33 -6.92 2.31
N GLU A 33 -6.24 -6.03 2.72
CA GLU A 33 -5.89 -4.76 3.37
C GLU A 33 -5.06 -4.98 4.63
N ASN A 34 -5.43 -5.95 5.46
CA ASN A 34 -4.69 -6.29 6.68
C ASN A 34 -3.36 -6.98 6.38
N HIS A 35 -3.30 -7.85 5.36
CA HIS A 35 -2.09 -8.56 4.98
C HIS A 35 -1.02 -7.61 4.41
N HIS A 36 -1.39 -6.80 3.44
CA HIS A 36 -0.48 -5.85 2.78
C HIS A 36 -0.37 -4.51 3.49
N GLN A 37 -1.23 -4.25 4.47
CA GLN A 37 -1.24 -3.01 5.26
C GLN A 37 -1.46 -1.75 4.39
N VAL A 38 -2.31 -1.89 3.39
CA VAL A 38 -2.76 -0.84 2.48
C VAL A 38 -4.29 -0.78 2.47
N ARG A 39 -4.87 0.29 1.95
CA ARG A 39 -6.30 0.35 1.68
C ARG A 39 -6.56 -0.02 0.23
N ILE A 40 -7.70 -0.67 -0.03
CA ILE A 40 -8.10 -1.06 -1.38
C ILE A 40 -9.44 -0.37 -1.68
N LYS A 41 -9.47 0.52 -2.68
CA LYS A 41 -10.71 1.16 -3.10
C LYS A 41 -11.62 0.17 -3.81
N ASP A 42 -12.94 0.41 -3.73
CA ASP A 42 -13.92 -0.45 -4.41
C ASP A 42 -13.73 -0.42 -5.94
N GLU A 43 -13.34 0.73 -6.49
CA GLU A 43 -13.01 0.87 -7.91
C GLU A 43 -11.85 -0.03 -8.35
N ALA A 44 -10.88 -0.30 -7.47
CA ALA A 44 -9.79 -1.24 -7.76
C ALA A 44 -10.29 -2.69 -7.85
N ILE A 45 -11.25 -3.07 -7.00
CA ILE A 45 -11.87 -4.39 -7.03
C ILE A 45 -12.63 -4.59 -8.34
N VAL A 46 -13.45 -3.63 -8.73
CA VAL A 46 -14.20 -3.66 -10.00
C VAL A 46 -13.23 -3.73 -11.17
N ALA A 47 -12.21 -2.87 -11.19
CA ALA A 47 -11.18 -2.87 -12.24
C ALA A 47 -10.44 -4.21 -12.33
N ALA A 48 -10.09 -4.83 -11.20
CA ALA A 48 -9.42 -6.12 -11.19
C ALA A 48 -10.25 -7.23 -11.87
N VAL A 49 -11.54 -7.26 -11.61
CA VAL A 49 -12.45 -8.23 -12.23
C VAL A 49 -12.62 -7.94 -13.71
N GLU A 50 -12.94 -6.70 -14.08
CA GLU A 50 -13.22 -6.32 -15.48
C GLU A 50 -11.97 -6.45 -16.37
N LEU A 51 -10.82 -5.93 -15.91
CA LEU A 51 -9.59 -5.97 -16.68
C LEU A 51 -9.04 -7.39 -16.79
N SER A 52 -9.09 -8.18 -15.71
CA SER A 52 -8.67 -9.58 -15.79
C SER A 52 -9.59 -10.41 -16.69
N HIS A 53 -10.90 -10.18 -16.65
CA HIS A 53 -11.84 -10.85 -17.53
C HIS A 53 -11.57 -10.55 -19.01
N ARG A 54 -11.24 -9.28 -19.32
CA ARG A 54 -11.00 -8.81 -20.69
C ARG A 54 -9.63 -9.20 -21.25
N TYR A 55 -8.57 -9.07 -20.46
CA TYR A 55 -7.19 -9.15 -20.95
C TYR A 55 -6.44 -10.40 -20.51
N ILE A 56 -6.87 -11.10 -19.45
CA ILE A 56 -6.22 -12.31 -18.95
C ILE A 56 -7.11 -13.52 -19.26
N THR A 57 -6.91 -14.10 -20.45
CA THR A 57 -7.74 -15.22 -20.95
C THR A 57 -7.24 -16.60 -20.53
N SER A 58 -6.00 -16.70 -20.03
CA SER A 58 -5.36 -17.97 -19.65
C SER A 58 -5.70 -18.46 -18.24
N ARG A 59 -6.43 -17.65 -17.46
CA ARG A 59 -6.83 -17.94 -16.07
C ARG A 59 -8.31 -17.64 -15.88
N PHE A 60 -8.89 -18.19 -14.81
CA PHE A 60 -10.31 -18.08 -14.48
C PHE A 60 -10.57 -17.11 -13.33
N LEU A 61 -11.79 -16.54 -13.31
CA LEU A 61 -12.30 -15.82 -12.15
C LEU A 61 -12.65 -16.82 -11.02
N PRO A 62 -12.53 -16.44 -9.74
CA PRO A 62 -12.08 -15.13 -9.25
C PRO A 62 -10.56 -15.01 -9.14
N ASP A 63 -9.77 -16.08 -9.27
CA ASP A 63 -8.34 -16.16 -8.95
C ASP A 63 -7.51 -15.11 -9.67
N LYS A 64 -7.72 -14.92 -10.98
CA LYS A 64 -6.97 -13.91 -11.74
C LYS A 64 -7.20 -12.47 -11.25
N ALA A 65 -8.38 -12.16 -10.75
CA ALA A 65 -8.68 -10.85 -10.20
C ALA A 65 -8.11 -10.69 -8.78
N ILE A 66 -8.11 -11.77 -8.00
CA ILE A 66 -7.45 -11.83 -6.68
C ILE A 66 -5.95 -11.59 -6.83
N ASP A 67 -5.29 -12.27 -7.77
CA ASP A 67 -3.87 -12.11 -8.05
C ASP A 67 -3.51 -10.66 -8.43
N LEU A 68 -4.37 -9.96 -9.18
CA LEU A 68 -4.17 -8.56 -9.53
C LEU A 68 -4.23 -7.65 -8.31
N ILE A 69 -5.20 -7.86 -7.42
CA ILE A 69 -5.30 -7.09 -6.17
C ILE A 69 -4.10 -7.36 -5.26
N ASP A 70 -3.69 -8.62 -5.15
CA ASP A 70 -2.53 -9.03 -4.35
C ASP A 70 -1.24 -8.35 -4.84
N GLU A 71 -0.99 -8.39 -6.14
CA GLU A 71 0.18 -7.76 -6.77
C GLU A 71 0.15 -6.23 -6.64
N ALA A 72 -1.01 -5.59 -6.91
CA ALA A 72 -1.16 -4.15 -6.79
C ALA A 72 -0.95 -3.68 -5.34
N ALA A 73 -1.50 -4.41 -4.36
CA ALA A 73 -1.33 -4.11 -2.94
C ALA A 73 0.11 -4.32 -2.47
N SER A 74 0.76 -5.40 -2.89
CA SER A 74 2.18 -5.68 -2.63
C SER A 74 3.08 -4.56 -3.15
N ARG A 75 2.82 -4.12 -4.38
CA ARG A 75 3.58 -3.07 -5.03
C ARG A 75 3.41 -1.73 -4.30
N LEU A 76 2.18 -1.34 -4.01
CA LEU A 76 1.93 -0.12 -3.25
C LEU A 76 2.64 -0.16 -1.89
N ARG A 77 2.63 -1.32 -1.21
CA ARG A 77 3.35 -1.49 0.06
C ARG A 77 4.86 -1.27 -0.09
N LEU A 78 5.47 -1.77 -1.18
CA LEU A 78 6.88 -1.51 -1.47
C LEU A 78 7.14 -0.03 -1.74
N GLU A 79 6.28 0.63 -2.50
CA GLU A 79 6.38 2.06 -2.80
C GLU A 79 6.27 2.92 -1.54
N MET A 80 5.35 2.60 -0.62
CA MET A 80 5.21 3.28 0.67
C MET A 80 6.48 3.22 1.54
N ASN A 81 7.28 2.17 1.39
CA ASN A 81 8.54 2.00 2.12
C ASN A 81 9.74 2.60 1.39
N SER A 82 9.58 2.99 0.14
CA SER A 82 10.63 3.56 -0.70
C SER A 82 10.70 5.08 -0.56
N VAL A 83 11.85 5.63 -0.85
CA VAL A 83 12.00 7.09 -0.95
C VAL A 83 11.22 7.58 -2.18
N PRO A 84 10.39 8.62 -2.04
CA PRO A 84 9.66 9.19 -3.18
C PRO A 84 10.59 9.62 -4.31
N GLU A 85 10.14 9.45 -5.56
CA GLU A 85 10.91 9.78 -6.76
C GLU A 85 11.36 11.24 -6.78
N GLU A 86 10.54 12.16 -6.26
CA GLU A 86 10.88 13.58 -6.18
C GLU A 86 12.11 13.85 -5.30
N ILE A 87 12.24 13.12 -4.19
CA ILE A 87 13.41 13.24 -3.29
C ILE A 87 14.63 12.60 -3.95
N ASP A 88 14.49 11.44 -4.60
CA ASP A 88 15.59 10.79 -5.31
C ASP A 88 16.11 11.66 -6.48
N ASN A 89 15.22 12.32 -7.20
CA ASN A 89 15.59 13.25 -8.26
C ASN A 89 16.35 14.48 -7.73
N LEU A 90 15.93 15.04 -6.58
CA LEU A 90 16.68 16.12 -5.92
C LEU A 90 18.07 15.66 -5.50
N ASP A 91 18.19 14.49 -4.89
CA ASP A 91 19.49 13.90 -4.51
C ASP A 91 20.42 13.73 -5.70
N ARG A 92 19.91 13.21 -6.82
CA ARG A 92 20.69 13.03 -8.05
C ARG A 92 21.16 14.36 -8.60
N ARG A 93 20.27 15.36 -8.61
CA ARG A 93 20.63 16.71 -9.09
C ARG A 93 21.67 17.37 -8.21
N ILE A 94 21.53 17.29 -6.90
CA ILE A 94 22.52 17.82 -5.95
C ILE A 94 23.89 17.18 -6.19
N ARG A 95 23.96 15.85 -6.31
CA ARG A 95 25.22 15.14 -6.58
C ARG A 95 25.86 15.57 -7.91
N GLN A 96 25.07 15.76 -8.97
CA GLN A 96 25.58 16.24 -10.25
C GLN A 96 26.22 17.63 -10.12
N LEU A 97 25.53 18.56 -9.44
CA LEU A 97 26.03 19.91 -9.24
C LEU A 97 27.28 19.93 -8.33
N GLU A 98 27.35 19.06 -7.33
CA GLU A 98 28.51 18.90 -6.49
C GLU A 98 29.76 18.46 -7.29
N ILE A 99 29.55 17.45 -8.19
CA ILE A 99 30.62 16.99 -9.08
C ILE A 99 31.07 18.11 -10.04
N GLU A 100 30.10 18.82 -10.63
CA GLU A 100 30.36 19.95 -11.52
C GLU A 100 31.14 21.07 -10.78
N ARG A 101 30.71 21.42 -9.57
CA ARG A 101 31.37 22.42 -8.73
C ARG A 101 32.83 22.05 -8.45
N GLU A 102 33.10 20.79 -8.10
CA GLU A 102 34.48 20.32 -7.86
C GLU A 102 35.33 20.33 -9.15
N ALA A 103 34.76 20.09 -10.31
CA ALA A 103 35.46 20.19 -11.58
C ALA A 103 35.85 21.67 -11.89
N ILE A 104 34.89 22.58 -11.77
CA ILE A 104 35.08 24.01 -12.07
C ILE A 104 36.02 24.67 -11.04
N ARG A 105 36.01 24.22 -9.78
CA ARG A 105 36.94 24.70 -8.76
C ARG A 105 38.40 24.51 -9.16
N ARG A 106 38.72 23.47 -9.94
CA ARG A 106 40.05 23.20 -10.48
C ARG A 106 40.46 24.18 -11.61
N GLU A 107 39.44 24.78 -12.26
CA GLU A 107 39.63 25.79 -13.32
C GLU A 107 39.75 27.21 -12.79
N ASN A 108 39.64 27.41 -11.46
CA ASN A 108 39.68 28.71 -10.75
C ASN A 108 38.58 29.70 -11.20
N ASP A 109 37.41 29.22 -11.63
CA ASP A 109 36.23 30.05 -11.94
C ASP A 109 35.42 30.29 -10.66
N GLU A 110 35.77 31.28 -9.88
CA GLU A 110 35.14 31.57 -8.58
C GLU A 110 33.67 32.02 -8.72
N GLU A 111 33.28 32.73 -9.78
CA GLU A 111 31.92 33.18 -10.00
C GLU A 111 31.00 31.98 -10.22
N ARG A 112 31.42 31.04 -11.03
CA ARG A 112 30.63 29.83 -11.35
C ARG A 112 30.55 28.89 -10.16
N VAL A 113 31.64 28.76 -9.37
CA VAL A 113 31.64 28.02 -8.11
C VAL A 113 30.66 28.62 -7.11
N ALA A 114 30.59 29.96 -6.99
CA ALA A 114 29.64 30.63 -6.11
C ALA A 114 28.18 30.40 -6.55
N ALA A 115 27.90 30.50 -7.87
CA ALA A 115 26.56 30.24 -8.43
C ALA A 115 26.10 28.81 -8.17
N LEU A 116 26.95 27.82 -8.44
CA LEU A 116 26.66 26.41 -8.18
C LEU A 116 26.45 26.11 -6.69
N THR A 117 27.24 26.73 -5.83
CA THR A 117 27.08 26.57 -4.39
C THR A 117 25.70 27.07 -3.92
N LYS A 118 25.27 28.23 -4.42
CA LYS A 118 23.93 28.76 -4.12
C LYS A 118 22.83 27.84 -4.61
N GLU A 119 22.91 27.30 -5.85
CA GLU A 119 21.95 26.36 -6.39
C GLU A 119 21.89 25.08 -5.54
N ILE A 120 23.04 24.56 -5.13
CA ILE A 120 23.13 23.37 -4.25
C ILE A 120 22.45 23.64 -2.91
N GLU A 121 22.68 24.79 -2.28
CA GLU A 121 22.09 25.16 -1.00
C GLU A 121 20.56 25.28 -1.10
N GLU A 122 20.05 25.89 -2.17
CA GLU A 122 18.59 25.97 -2.42
C GLU A 122 17.96 24.59 -2.60
N LEU A 123 18.61 23.70 -3.39
CA LEU A 123 18.12 22.34 -3.59
C LEU A 123 18.20 21.51 -2.31
N ARG A 124 19.26 21.64 -1.52
CA ARG A 124 19.38 20.97 -0.21
C ARG A 124 18.29 21.42 0.78
N SER A 125 17.96 22.71 0.77
CA SER A 125 16.85 23.22 1.62
C SER A 125 15.52 22.58 1.22
N ARG A 126 15.23 22.51 -0.09
CA ARG A 126 14.03 21.85 -0.62
C ARG A 126 14.00 20.34 -0.33
N ASP A 127 15.15 19.68 -0.47
CA ASP A 127 15.28 18.26 -0.14
C ASP A 127 15.01 18.00 1.34
N ALA A 128 15.60 18.81 2.24
CA ALA A 128 15.38 18.70 3.68
C ALA A 128 13.91 18.90 4.07
N GLU A 129 13.22 19.87 3.46
CA GLU A 129 11.78 20.12 3.68
C GLU A 129 10.93 18.91 3.23
N LYS A 130 11.17 18.42 1.99
CA LYS A 130 10.43 17.25 1.47
C LYS A 130 10.70 15.99 2.29
N ARG A 131 11.94 15.76 2.72
CA ARG A 131 12.29 14.63 3.61
C ARG A 131 11.60 14.72 4.96
N ALA A 132 11.55 15.89 5.56
CA ALA A 132 10.87 16.09 6.84
C ALA A 132 9.37 15.80 6.69
N LYS A 133 8.73 16.28 5.61
CA LYS A 133 7.33 15.99 5.30
C LYS A 133 7.08 14.50 5.08
N TRP A 134 7.91 13.85 4.26
CA TRP A 134 7.83 12.41 4.01
C TRP A 134 8.01 11.58 5.28
N GLN A 135 9.01 11.92 6.10
CA GLN A 135 9.24 11.23 7.37
C GLN A 135 8.04 11.37 8.31
N GLY A 136 7.46 12.57 8.42
CA GLY A 136 6.24 12.80 9.22
C GLY A 136 5.06 11.95 8.74
N GLN A 137 4.81 11.87 7.43
CA GLN A 137 3.76 11.03 6.87
C GLN A 137 4.03 9.54 7.16
N ARG A 138 5.26 9.09 6.98
CA ARG A 138 5.67 7.70 7.27
C ARG A 138 5.50 7.33 8.74
N ASP A 139 5.83 8.25 9.65
CA ASP A 139 5.66 8.01 11.09
C ASP A 139 4.18 7.88 11.48
N LEU A 140 3.29 8.67 10.87
CA LEU A 140 1.84 8.54 11.05
C LEU A 140 1.34 7.19 10.55
N LEU A 141 1.74 6.76 9.36
CA LEU A 141 1.37 5.44 8.81
C LEU A 141 1.88 4.29 9.70
N THR A 142 3.08 4.42 10.25
CA THR A 142 3.64 3.43 11.18
C THR A 142 2.82 3.35 12.47
N LYS A 143 2.34 4.48 12.98
CA LYS A 143 1.46 4.50 14.15
C LYS A 143 0.10 3.86 13.87
N ILE A 144 -0.51 4.19 12.71
CA ILE A 144 -1.76 3.55 12.27
C ILE A 144 -1.60 2.04 12.19
N GLN A 145 -0.48 1.58 11.61
CA GLN A 145 -0.20 0.16 11.50
C GLN A 145 -0.10 -0.53 12.85
N ARG A 146 0.62 0.05 13.80
CA ARG A 146 0.70 -0.49 15.16
C ARG A 146 -0.67 -0.67 15.81
N GLN A 147 -1.57 0.31 15.64
CA GLN A 147 -2.92 0.20 16.18
C GLN A 147 -3.73 -0.92 15.51
N LYS A 148 -3.56 -1.15 14.21
CA LYS A 148 -4.19 -2.27 13.51
C LYS A 148 -3.67 -3.62 14.03
N ASP A 149 -2.36 -3.75 14.18
CA ASP A 149 -1.74 -4.97 14.74
C ASP A 149 -2.20 -5.24 16.18
N ASP A 150 -2.35 -4.19 16.98
CA ASP A 150 -2.90 -4.29 18.33
C ASP A 150 -4.37 -4.77 18.32
N ILE A 151 -5.20 -4.27 17.40
CA ILE A 151 -6.58 -4.75 17.25
C ILE A 151 -6.62 -6.24 16.91
N GLU A 152 -5.81 -6.70 15.97
CA GLU A 152 -5.76 -8.13 15.61
C GLU A 152 -5.29 -8.98 16.81
N ARG A 153 -4.31 -8.53 17.54
CA ARG A 153 -3.88 -9.18 18.78
C ARG A 153 -5.01 -9.25 19.81
N TYR A 154 -5.74 -8.15 20.04
CA TYR A 154 -6.87 -8.12 20.97
C TYR A 154 -8.03 -9.01 20.52
N LYS A 155 -8.29 -9.13 19.20
CA LYS A 155 -9.29 -10.08 18.67
C LYS A 155 -8.92 -11.53 19.00
N VAL A 156 -7.65 -11.90 18.79
CA VAL A 156 -7.14 -13.26 19.13
C VAL A 156 -7.22 -13.52 20.64
N GLU A 157 -6.79 -12.56 21.46
CA GLU A 157 -6.89 -12.68 22.92
C GLU A 157 -8.35 -12.81 23.38
N ALA A 158 -9.28 -12.04 22.79
CA ALA A 158 -10.69 -12.13 23.11
C ALA A 158 -11.28 -13.51 22.76
N GLN A 159 -10.89 -14.11 21.63
CA GLN A 159 -11.31 -15.46 21.27
C GLN A 159 -10.77 -16.52 22.24
N GLN A 160 -9.51 -16.35 22.71
CA GLN A 160 -8.94 -17.26 23.70
C GLN A 160 -9.64 -17.15 25.06
N ALA A 161 -9.89 -15.90 25.51
CA ALA A 161 -10.64 -15.65 26.75
C ALA A 161 -12.08 -16.21 26.68
N GLU A 162 -12.75 -16.09 25.54
CA GLU A 162 -14.08 -16.66 25.31
C GLU A 162 -14.09 -18.19 25.42
N ARG A 163 -13.07 -18.87 24.88
CA ARG A 163 -12.91 -20.34 25.03
C ARG A 163 -12.63 -20.75 26.48
N GLN A 164 -12.04 -19.87 27.28
CA GLN A 164 -11.77 -20.10 28.72
C GLN A 164 -12.93 -19.71 29.63
N GLY A 165 -14.00 -19.11 29.07
CA GLY A 165 -15.16 -18.63 29.81
C GLY A 165 -14.94 -17.32 30.57
N ASP A 166 -13.84 -16.61 30.31
CA ASP A 166 -13.54 -15.30 30.90
C ASP A 166 -14.23 -14.16 30.12
N TYR A 167 -15.53 -14.04 30.34
CA TYR A 167 -16.34 -13.02 29.68
C TYR A 167 -16.02 -11.59 30.13
N GLY A 168 -15.44 -11.42 31.34
CA GLY A 168 -14.97 -10.12 31.80
C GLY A 168 -13.83 -9.60 30.93
N ARG A 169 -12.85 -10.46 30.65
CA ARG A 169 -11.74 -10.13 29.76
C ARG A 169 -12.19 -9.91 28.33
N VAL A 170 -13.14 -10.70 27.82
CA VAL A 170 -13.73 -10.50 26.49
C VAL A 170 -14.37 -9.13 26.37
N ALA A 171 -15.15 -8.71 27.37
CA ALA A 171 -15.80 -7.40 27.37
C ALA A 171 -14.77 -6.24 27.41
N GLU A 172 -13.74 -6.34 28.25
CA GLU A 172 -12.65 -5.35 28.31
C GLU A 172 -11.95 -5.20 26.95
N LEU A 173 -11.63 -6.31 26.29
CA LEU A 173 -10.94 -6.30 25.02
C LEU A 173 -11.83 -5.77 23.88
N ARG A 174 -13.06 -6.31 23.73
CA ARG A 174 -13.96 -5.96 22.61
C ARG A 174 -14.53 -4.55 22.72
N TYR A 175 -14.97 -4.16 23.92
CA TYR A 175 -15.66 -2.87 24.13
C TYR A 175 -14.75 -1.77 24.69
N GLY A 176 -13.59 -2.13 25.23
CA GLY A 176 -12.58 -1.17 25.70
C GLY A 176 -11.47 -0.99 24.68
N LYS A 177 -10.49 -1.91 24.66
CA LYS A 177 -9.23 -1.73 23.93
C LYS A 177 -9.39 -1.64 22.41
N ILE A 178 -10.24 -2.48 21.81
CA ILE A 178 -10.46 -2.45 20.36
C ILE A 178 -11.13 -1.14 19.95
N VAL A 179 -12.14 -0.68 20.68
CA VAL A 179 -12.84 0.59 20.37
C VAL A 179 -11.91 1.79 20.53
N GLU A 180 -11.04 1.77 21.56
CA GLU A 180 -10.06 2.83 21.75
C GLU A 180 -9.03 2.88 20.63
N ALA A 181 -8.48 1.71 20.24
CA ALA A 181 -7.54 1.62 19.13
C ALA A 181 -8.19 2.07 17.80
N GLN A 182 -9.46 1.76 17.54
CA GLN A 182 -10.20 2.24 16.37
C GLN A 182 -10.32 3.76 16.36
N LYS A 183 -10.65 4.39 17.49
CA LYS A 183 -10.70 5.86 17.60
C LYS A 183 -9.34 6.51 17.36
N GLN A 184 -8.26 5.88 17.84
CA GLN A 184 -6.90 6.36 17.59
C GLN A 184 -6.54 6.26 16.10
N ILE A 185 -6.93 5.20 15.41
CA ILE A 185 -6.75 5.06 13.96
C ILE A 185 -7.47 6.19 13.21
N GLU A 186 -8.74 6.47 13.53
CA GLU A 186 -9.51 7.55 12.91
C GLU A 186 -8.85 8.93 13.11
N ALA A 187 -8.36 9.20 14.32
CA ALA A 187 -7.65 10.44 14.62
C ALA A 187 -6.35 10.57 13.82
N LEU A 188 -5.54 9.49 13.78
CA LEU A 188 -4.28 9.45 13.03
C LEU A 188 -4.51 9.54 11.50
N GLN A 189 -5.58 8.96 10.99
CA GLN A 189 -5.97 9.09 9.57
C GLN A 189 -6.35 10.52 9.23
N THR A 190 -7.08 11.20 10.10
CA THR A 190 -7.43 12.62 9.92
C THR A 190 -6.18 13.48 9.94
N GLU A 191 -5.26 13.23 10.87
CA GLU A 191 -3.97 13.91 10.96
C GLU A 191 -3.14 13.68 9.69
N PHE A 192 -3.08 12.44 9.19
CA PHE A 192 -2.38 12.09 7.95
C PHE A 192 -2.97 12.84 6.75
N GLN A 193 -4.30 12.83 6.58
CA GLN A 193 -4.97 13.56 5.51
C GLN A 193 -4.70 15.07 5.57
N THR A 194 -4.69 15.64 6.77
CA THR A 194 -4.41 17.07 6.98
C THR A 194 -2.94 17.38 6.64
N ALA A 195 -2.00 16.53 7.08
CA ALA A 195 -0.58 16.69 6.80
C ALA A 195 -0.22 16.43 5.33
N ALA A 196 -0.94 15.53 4.66
CA ALA A 196 -0.75 15.23 3.25
C ALA A 196 -1.22 16.39 2.36
N GLY A 197 -2.39 16.97 2.65
CA GLY A 197 -2.98 18.04 1.83
C GLY A 197 -3.10 17.62 0.36
N ASN A 198 -2.82 18.56 -0.56
CA ASN A 198 -2.79 18.28 -2.01
C ASN A 198 -1.48 17.64 -2.48
N ASP A 199 -0.44 17.58 -1.62
CA ASP A 199 0.90 17.07 -1.91
C ASP A 199 1.22 15.84 -1.08
N ALA A 200 0.41 14.80 -1.16
CA ALA A 200 0.72 13.51 -0.53
C ALA A 200 1.95 12.89 -1.21
N LEU A 201 3.03 12.75 -0.45
CA LEU A 201 4.25 12.07 -0.93
C LEU A 201 4.15 10.55 -0.85
N ILE A 202 3.17 10.04 -0.09
CA ILE A 202 2.92 8.61 0.09
C ILE A 202 1.47 8.34 -0.30
N LYS A 203 1.28 7.44 -1.27
CA LYS A 203 -0.03 6.88 -1.63
C LYS A 203 -0.32 5.72 -0.66
N GLU A 204 -1.52 5.66 -0.07
CA GLU A 204 -1.91 4.60 0.87
C GLU A 204 -3.04 3.70 0.37
N GLU A 205 -3.63 4.03 -0.77
CA GLU A 205 -4.81 3.36 -1.30
C GLU A 205 -4.54 2.80 -2.71
N VAL A 206 -4.86 1.53 -2.91
CA VAL A 206 -4.88 0.90 -4.24
C VAL A 206 -6.12 1.37 -4.98
N ASP A 207 -5.96 1.96 -6.15
CA ASP A 207 -7.03 2.39 -7.03
C ASP A 207 -7.07 1.60 -8.35
N ALA A 208 -8.00 1.95 -9.24
CA ALA A 208 -8.16 1.28 -10.52
C ALA A 208 -6.92 1.41 -11.42
N GLN A 209 -6.15 2.49 -11.29
CA GLN A 209 -4.95 2.72 -12.09
C GLN A 209 -3.82 1.77 -11.70
N ASP A 210 -3.61 1.52 -10.39
CA ASP A 210 -2.61 0.55 -9.92
C ASP A 210 -2.88 -0.83 -10.50
N VAL A 211 -4.15 -1.24 -10.51
CA VAL A 211 -4.57 -2.51 -11.12
C VAL A 211 -4.32 -2.52 -12.62
N ALA A 212 -4.66 -1.44 -13.33
CA ALA A 212 -4.42 -1.33 -14.77
C ALA A 212 -2.92 -1.41 -15.11
N GLU A 213 -2.04 -0.82 -14.28
CA GLU A 213 -0.59 -0.92 -14.46
C GLU A 213 -0.08 -2.37 -14.29
N VAL A 214 -0.63 -3.13 -13.34
CA VAL A 214 -0.29 -4.55 -13.19
C VAL A 214 -0.74 -5.34 -14.42
N VAL A 215 -1.96 -5.11 -14.91
CA VAL A 215 -2.48 -5.75 -16.13
C VAL A 215 -1.61 -5.43 -17.33
N SER A 216 -1.22 -4.16 -17.51
CA SER A 216 -0.32 -3.72 -18.58
C SER A 216 1.01 -4.46 -18.56
N ARG A 217 1.61 -4.65 -17.39
CA ARG A 217 2.87 -5.42 -17.25
C ARG A 217 2.70 -6.90 -17.59
N TRP A 218 1.60 -7.51 -17.18
CA TRP A 218 1.38 -8.93 -17.40
C TRP A 218 1.02 -9.25 -18.85
N THR A 219 0.33 -8.34 -19.51
CA THR A 219 -0.18 -8.54 -20.87
C THR A 219 0.65 -7.86 -21.95
N GLY A 220 1.44 -6.86 -21.59
CA GLY A 220 2.22 -6.03 -22.52
C GLY A 220 1.38 -5.00 -23.29
N ILE A 221 0.14 -4.72 -22.84
CA ILE A 221 -0.80 -3.77 -23.47
C ILE A 221 -0.67 -2.39 -22.82
#